data_5f99a80cc6a1a921400963e2f50f8274
#
_entry.id   5f99a80cc6a1a921400963e2f50f8274
#
_cell.length_a   1.000
_cell.length_b   1.000
_cell.length_c   1.000
_cell.angle_alpha   90.00
_cell.angle_beta   90.00
_cell.angle_gamma   90.00
#
_symmetry.space_group_name_H-M   'P 1'
#
loop_
_entity.id
_entity.type
_entity.pdbx_description
1 polymer ?
#
loop_
_entity_poly.entity_id
_entity_poly.type
_entity_poly.pdbx_seq_one_letter_code
_entity_poly.pdbx_strand_id
1 'polypeptide(L)'
;NQITIGVGITASGNNNFAFGKASNVVLNDFDTDADWSRSSDERLKTNITNASLGLDFINDLRPVTYRWKTSGDLDANDSQLAHLRREDVAGNIINDMTTDVTMHGLIAQEVKAALDTANVSTFKGWSRDQYGVQHISREMYVIPLIKAVQEQNALIVALTARVATLEG
;
A
#
# COMPACT_ATOMS: atom_id res chain seq x y z
N ASN A 1 11.97 7.15 -28.28
CA ASN A 1 12.86 6.49 -27.32
C ASN A 1 12.02 5.94 -26.17
N GLN A 2 12.25 4.66 -25.81
CA GLN A 2 11.51 4.01 -24.73
C GLN A 2 12.42 3.00 -24.04
N ILE A 3 12.16 2.73 -22.76
CA ILE A 3 12.81 1.69 -21.98
C ILE A 3 11.73 0.75 -21.46
N THR A 4 11.84 -0.54 -21.82
CA THR A 4 10.88 -1.56 -21.35
C THR A 4 11.64 -2.71 -20.69
N ILE A 5 11.27 -3.07 -19.46
CA ILE A 5 11.89 -4.14 -18.69
C ILE A 5 10.82 -5.14 -18.25
N GLY A 6 10.90 -6.40 -18.71
CA GLY A 6 9.97 -7.45 -18.30
C GLY A 6 9.69 -8.50 -19.35
N VAL A 7 8.67 -9.32 -19.13
CA VAL A 7 8.31 -10.45 -19.99
C VAL A 7 6.94 -10.23 -20.63
N GLY A 8 6.87 -10.30 -21.97
CA GLY A 8 5.64 -10.17 -22.74
C GLY A 8 5.02 -8.77 -22.69
N ILE A 9 5.81 -7.74 -22.44
CA ILE A 9 5.36 -6.35 -22.41
C ILE A 9 5.43 -5.77 -23.83
N THR A 10 4.35 -5.13 -24.26
CA THR A 10 4.34 -4.26 -25.43
C THR A 10 4.61 -2.83 -24.96
N ALA A 11 5.53 -2.16 -25.62
CA ALA A 11 5.85 -0.77 -25.33
C ALA A 11 4.64 0.15 -25.61
N SER A 12 4.39 1.10 -24.73
CA SER A 12 3.20 1.96 -24.77
C SER A 12 3.36 3.23 -25.60
N GLY A 13 4.60 3.56 -26.02
CA GLY A 13 4.87 4.77 -26.80
C GLY A 13 6.31 5.26 -26.66
N ASN A 14 6.62 6.39 -27.32
CA ASN A 14 7.91 7.07 -27.16
C ASN A 14 7.98 7.76 -25.79
N ASN A 15 9.20 8.03 -25.34
CA ASN A 15 9.55 8.74 -24.11
C ASN A 15 9.00 8.11 -22.82
N ASN A 16 8.66 6.81 -22.86
CA ASN A 16 8.13 6.06 -21.75
C ASN A 16 9.18 5.13 -21.13
N PHE A 17 9.11 4.97 -19.82
CA PHE A 17 9.74 3.89 -19.09
C PHE A 17 8.65 2.94 -18.58
N ALA A 18 8.75 1.66 -18.91
CA ALA A 18 7.77 0.66 -18.52
C ALA A 18 8.43 -0.59 -17.93
N PHE A 19 7.85 -1.18 -16.91
CA PHE A 19 8.26 -2.49 -16.41
C PHE A 19 7.05 -3.31 -15.93
N GLY A 20 7.17 -4.63 -16.03
CA GLY A 20 6.09 -5.53 -15.60
C GLY A 20 6.07 -6.87 -16.32
N LYS A 21 4.88 -7.45 -16.46
CA LYS A 21 4.66 -8.74 -17.13
C LYS A 21 3.33 -8.72 -17.88
N ALA A 22 3.35 -9.03 -19.16
CA ALA A 22 2.18 -9.07 -20.04
C ALA A 22 1.34 -7.77 -19.94
N SER A 23 0.05 -7.86 -19.63
CA SER A 23 -0.84 -6.70 -19.45
C SER A 23 -0.73 -6.01 -18.09
N ASN A 24 0.07 -6.52 -17.16
CA ASN A 24 0.25 -5.94 -15.83
C ASN A 24 1.53 -5.09 -15.81
N VAL A 25 1.43 -3.87 -16.28
CA VAL A 25 2.55 -2.96 -16.52
C VAL A 25 2.44 -1.73 -15.65
N VAL A 26 3.56 -1.33 -15.05
CA VAL A 26 3.76 0.00 -14.46
C VAL A 26 4.52 0.82 -15.48
N LEU A 27 4.04 2.00 -15.79
CA LEU A 27 4.67 2.90 -16.77
C LEU A 27 4.70 4.34 -16.27
N ASN A 28 5.67 5.08 -16.76
CA ASN A 28 5.79 6.52 -16.59
C ASN A 28 5.97 7.14 -17.98
N ASP A 29 5.21 8.18 -18.28
CA ASP A 29 5.26 8.94 -19.52
C ASP A 29 5.93 10.29 -19.24
N PHE A 30 7.21 10.41 -19.57
CA PHE A 30 8.00 11.61 -19.29
C PHE A 30 7.59 12.84 -20.10
N ASP A 31 6.69 12.71 -21.09
CA ASP A 31 6.18 13.84 -21.85
C ASP A 31 4.98 14.52 -21.17
N THR A 32 4.22 13.78 -20.34
CA THR A 32 2.96 14.26 -19.77
C THR A 32 3.03 14.44 -18.26
N ASP A 33 3.62 13.48 -17.55
CA ASP A 33 3.82 13.54 -16.10
C ASP A 33 4.97 12.63 -15.67
N ALA A 34 5.39 12.73 -14.42
CA ALA A 34 6.41 11.89 -13.83
C ALA A 34 5.84 10.83 -12.86
N ASP A 35 4.52 10.63 -12.86
CA ASP A 35 3.83 9.67 -11.99
C ASP A 35 3.75 8.28 -12.63
N TRP A 36 3.71 7.24 -11.78
CA TRP A 36 3.57 5.87 -12.24
C TRP A 36 2.11 5.53 -12.53
N SER A 37 1.83 5.07 -13.75
CA SER A 37 0.52 4.60 -14.18
C SER A 37 0.49 3.07 -14.29
N ARG A 38 -0.66 2.48 -13.99
CA ARG A 38 -0.93 1.05 -14.17
C ARG A 38 -2.12 0.86 -15.10
N SER A 39 -2.04 -0.12 -15.99
CA SER A 39 -3.15 -0.49 -16.87
C SER A 39 -4.42 -0.78 -16.05
N SER A 40 -5.53 -0.12 -16.38
CA SER A 40 -6.80 -0.24 -15.66
C SER A 40 -8.01 -0.30 -16.60
N ASP A 41 -7.80 -0.68 -17.86
CA ASP A 41 -8.86 -0.84 -18.86
C ASP A 41 -9.83 -1.95 -18.43
N GLU A 42 -11.14 -1.70 -18.54
CA GLU A 42 -12.19 -2.65 -18.19
C GLU A 42 -12.04 -3.99 -18.94
N ARG A 43 -11.63 -3.94 -20.20
CA ARG A 43 -11.44 -5.14 -21.06
C ARG A 43 -10.36 -6.10 -20.53
N LEU A 44 -9.50 -5.64 -19.63
CA LEU A 44 -8.47 -6.45 -18.96
C LEU A 44 -8.94 -7.03 -17.62
N LYS A 45 -10.19 -6.80 -17.24
CA LYS A 45 -10.74 -7.15 -15.92
C LYS A 45 -11.92 -8.10 -16.05
N THR A 46 -12.14 -8.90 -15.04
CA THR A 46 -13.30 -9.77 -14.91
C THR A 46 -13.83 -9.72 -13.47
N ASN A 47 -15.07 -10.16 -13.23
CA ASN A 47 -15.70 -10.20 -11.92
C ASN A 47 -15.65 -8.84 -11.19
N ILE A 48 -15.94 -7.76 -11.92
CA ILE A 48 -15.92 -6.41 -11.37
C ILE A 48 -17.07 -6.26 -10.39
N THR A 49 -16.75 -5.98 -9.12
CA THR A 49 -17.71 -5.73 -8.04
C THR A 49 -17.28 -4.51 -7.24
N ASN A 50 -18.23 -3.94 -6.48
CA ASN A 50 -17.93 -2.81 -5.60
C ASN A 50 -16.94 -3.24 -4.51
N ALA A 51 -15.96 -2.37 -4.20
CA ALA A 51 -15.02 -2.60 -3.12
C ALA A 51 -15.77 -2.67 -1.76
N SER A 52 -15.35 -3.58 -0.89
CA SER A 52 -15.94 -3.75 0.46
C SER A 52 -15.27 -2.88 1.52
N LEU A 53 -13.97 -2.60 1.39
CA LEU A 53 -13.22 -1.77 2.34
C LEU A 53 -13.58 -0.30 2.14
N GLY A 54 -14.12 0.35 3.16
CA GLY A 54 -14.57 1.74 3.15
C GLY A 54 -14.34 2.41 4.50
N LEU A 55 -15.32 3.18 4.96
CA LEU A 55 -15.20 4.06 6.15
C LEU A 55 -14.81 3.30 7.41
N ASP A 56 -15.44 2.17 7.69
CA ASP A 56 -15.16 1.38 8.89
C ASP A 56 -13.71 0.89 8.88
N PHE A 57 -13.24 0.32 7.75
CA PHE A 57 -11.85 -0.12 7.62
C PHE A 57 -10.87 1.04 7.82
N ILE A 58 -11.12 2.21 7.24
CA ILE A 58 -10.26 3.39 7.39
C ILE A 58 -10.21 3.87 8.83
N ASN A 59 -11.35 3.82 9.55
CA ASN A 59 -11.42 4.21 10.95
C ASN A 59 -10.68 3.25 11.89
N ASP A 60 -10.55 1.98 11.50
CA ASP A 60 -9.79 0.97 12.24
C ASP A 60 -8.27 1.11 12.09
N LEU A 61 -7.81 1.91 11.12
CA LEU A 61 -6.39 2.14 10.90
C LEU A 61 -5.85 3.22 11.86
N ARG A 62 -4.65 2.98 12.40
CA ARG A 62 -3.96 3.92 13.27
C ARG A 62 -2.72 4.51 12.59
N PRO A 63 -2.75 5.74 12.08
CA PRO A 63 -1.56 6.43 11.61
C PRO A 63 -0.56 6.64 12.75
N VAL A 64 0.70 6.36 12.49
CA VAL A 64 1.77 6.46 13.49
C VAL A 64 2.98 7.17 12.95
N THR A 65 3.81 7.70 13.86
CA THR A 65 5.19 8.06 13.58
C THR A 65 6.11 7.03 14.20
N TYR A 66 7.25 6.77 13.56
CA TYR A 66 8.23 5.79 14.02
C TYR A 66 9.63 6.13 13.56
N ARG A 67 10.62 5.45 14.11
CA ARG A 67 11.99 5.40 13.60
C ARG A 67 12.36 3.95 13.31
N TRP A 68 13.22 3.75 12.34
CA TRP A 68 13.78 2.43 12.09
C TRP A 68 14.71 2.02 13.23
N LYS A 69 14.65 0.77 13.62
CA LYS A 69 15.67 0.15 14.48
C LYS A 69 16.95 -0.05 13.68
N THR A 70 18.10 -0.01 14.34
CA THR A 70 19.34 -0.50 13.73
C THR A 70 19.26 -2.02 13.55
N SER A 71 20.09 -2.60 12.71
CA SER A 71 20.12 -4.06 12.54
C SER A 71 20.56 -4.77 13.85
N GLY A 72 21.33 -4.10 14.70
CA GLY A 72 21.74 -4.59 16.01
C GLY A 72 20.62 -4.61 17.05
N ASP A 73 19.61 -3.73 16.93
CA ASP A 73 18.46 -3.64 17.84
C ASP A 73 17.36 -4.67 17.51
N LEU A 74 17.51 -5.43 16.42
CA LEU A 74 16.61 -6.52 16.09
C LEU A 74 16.86 -7.71 17.03
N ASP A 75 15.80 -8.38 17.47
CA ASP A 75 15.93 -9.57 18.34
C ASP A 75 16.68 -10.68 17.59
N ALA A 76 17.82 -11.06 18.14
CA ALA A 76 18.66 -12.13 17.58
C ALA A 76 17.99 -13.50 17.60
N ASN A 77 17.01 -13.71 18.49
CA ASN A 77 16.27 -14.95 18.62
C ASN A 77 15.01 -15.01 17.72
N ASP A 78 14.64 -13.89 17.10
CA ASP A 78 13.54 -13.87 16.15
C ASP A 78 14.03 -14.39 14.78
N SER A 79 13.68 -15.63 14.47
CA SER A 79 14.06 -16.29 13.22
C SER A 79 13.51 -15.57 11.98
N GLN A 80 12.41 -14.83 12.10
CA GLN A 80 11.83 -14.05 11.01
C GLN A 80 12.66 -12.80 10.68
N LEU A 81 13.37 -12.24 11.67
CA LEU A 81 14.19 -11.05 11.52
C LEU A 81 15.70 -11.33 11.37
N ALA A 82 16.11 -12.57 11.57
CA ALA A 82 17.54 -12.95 11.55
C ALA A 82 18.25 -12.53 10.25
N HIS A 83 17.59 -12.64 9.09
CA HIS A 83 18.12 -12.25 7.78
C HIS A 83 18.33 -10.74 7.60
N LEU A 84 17.72 -9.90 8.46
CA LEU A 84 17.86 -8.45 8.47
C LEU A 84 19.00 -7.98 9.41
N ARG A 85 19.52 -8.87 10.26
CA ARG A 85 20.70 -8.60 11.05
C ARG A 85 21.93 -8.78 10.15
N ARG A 86 22.68 -7.70 9.95
CA ARG A 86 23.88 -7.73 9.11
C ARG A 86 25.13 -7.53 9.96
N GLU A 87 26.10 -8.38 9.72
CA GLU A 87 27.41 -8.33 10.38
C GLU A 87 28.50 -8.31 9.31
N ASP A 88 29.61 -7.64 9.61
CA ASP A 88 30.79 -7.70 8.78
C ASP A 88 31.58 -9.00 9.03
N VAL A 89 32.67 -9.20 8.32
CA VAL A 89 33.52 -10.40 8.44
C VAL A 89 34.23 -10.53 9.82
N ALA A 90 34.23 -9.45 10.60
CA ALA A 90 34.77 -9.43 11.97
C ALA A 90 33.67 -9.62 13.04
N GLY A 91 32.40 -9.76 12.64
CA GLY A 91 31.26 -9.91 13.53
C GLY A 91 30.69 -8.60 14.07
N ASN A 92 31.07 -7.45 13.51
CA ASN A 92 30.50 -6.17 13.92
C ASN A 92 29.15 -5.94 13.21
N ILE A 93 28.18 -5.42 13.95
CA ILE A 93 26.86 -5.07 13.39
C ILE A 93 27.00 -3.92 12.38
N ILE A 94 26.47 -4.15 11.17
CA ILE A 94 26.37 -3.13 10.12
C ILE A 94 25.02 -2.44 10.22
N ASN A 95 25.03 -1.13 10.38
CA ASN A 95 23.82 -0.30 10.44
C ASN A 95 23.69 0.52 9.15
N ASP A 96 22.89 -0.01 8.22
CA ASP A 96 22.61 0.65 6.92
C ASP A 96 21.39 1.59 6.98
N MET A 97 20.61 1.53 8.07
CA MET A 97 19.37 2.30 8.20
C MET A 97 19.64 3.66 8.84
N THR A 98 19.02 4.69 8.29
CA THR A 98 18.94 6.01 8.92
C THR A 98 17.93 5.95 10.06
N THR A 99 18.41 6.04 11.32
CA THR A 99 17.58 5.82 12.52
C THR A 99 17.16 7.11 13.21
N ASP A 100 17.70 8.26 12.83
CA ASP A 100 17.42 9.58 13.39
C ASP A 100 16.27 10.32 12.68
N VAL A 101 15.79 9.80 11.55
CA VAL A 101 14.65 10.36 10.80
C VAL A 101 13.34 9.81 11.30
N THR A 102 12.39 10.71 11.62
CA THR A 102 11.02 10.34 11.94
C THR A 102 10.25 10.04 10.66
N MET A 103 9.71 8.83 10.60
CA MET A 103 8.89 8.34 9.50
C MET A 103 7.41 8.38 9.88
N HIS A 104 6.52 8.41 8.87
CA HIS A 104 5.07 8.34 9.02
C HIS A 104 4.54 7.10 8.32
N GLY A 105 3.61 6.39 8.92
CA GLY A 105 3.04 5.19 8.31
C GLY A 105 2.01 4.48 9.18
N LEU A 106 1.86 3.19 8.93
CA LEU A 106 0.96 2.28 9.64
C LEU A 106 1.78 1.09 10.14
N ILE A 107 1.25 0.38 11.13
CA ILE A 107 1.82 -0.89 11.60
C ILE A 107 1.14 -2.04 10.86
N ALA A 108 1.94 -2.86 10.17
CA ALA A 108 1.42 -3.92 9.30
C ALA A 108 0.55 -4.96 10.04
N GLN A 109 0.88 -5.25 11.30
CA GLN A 109 0.11 -6.15 12.15
C GLN A 109 -1.28 -5.56 12.49
N GLU A 110 -1.38 -4.25 12.73
CA GLU A 110 -2.64 -3.57 13.00
C GLU A 110 -3.52 -3.51 11.75
N VAL A 111 -2.92 -3.26 10.60
CA VAL A 111 -3.61 -3.34 9.30
C VAL A 111 -4.16 -4.74 9.06
N LYS A 112 -3.37 -5.79 9.39
CA LYS A 112 -3.86 -7.17 9.26
C LYS A 112 -5.07 -7.42 10.16
N ALA A 113 -5.04 -6.94 11.41
CA ALA A 113 -6.17 -7.06 12.33
C ALA A 113 -7.43 -6.36 11.80
N ALA A 114 -7.30 -5.15 11.24
CA ALA A 114 -8.42 -4.43 10.62
C ALA A 114 -8.98 -5.18 9.40
N LEU A 115 -8.13 -5.81 8.57
CA LEU A 115 -8.56 -6.65 7.46
C LEU A 115 -9.30 -7.91 7.93
N ASP A 116 -8.84 -8.52 9.03
CA ASP A 116 -9.51 -9.68 9.63
C ASP A 116 -10.89 -9.30 10.18
N THR A 117 -11.02 -8.14 10.83
CA THR A 117 -12.30 -7.59 11.28
C THR A 117 -13.25 -7.35 10.11
N ALA A 118 -12.74 -6.82 8.99
CA ALA A 118 -13.50 -6.61 7.76
C ALA A 118 -13.78 -7.93 6.98
N ASN A 119 -13.22 -9.05 7.42
CA ASN A 119 -13.28 -10.36 6.73
C ASN A 119 -12.79 -10.30 5.28
N VAL A 120 -11.70 -9.54 5.02
CA VAL A 120 -11.11 -9.35 3.68
C VAL A 120 -9.68 -9.89 3.66
N SER A 121 -9.43 -10.93 2.87
CA SER A 121 -8.11 -11.55 2.70
C SER A 121 -7.40 -11.20 1.39
N THR A 122 -8.11 -10.54 0.47
CA THR A 122 -7.62 -10.31 -0.91
C THR A 122 -6.94 -8.97 -1.11
N PHE A 123 -6.98 -8.07 -0.11
CA PHE A 123 -6.40 -6.73 -0.21
C PHE A 123 -4.88 -6.77 -0.19
N LYS A 124 -4.27 -6.34 -1.30
CA LYS A 124 -2.81 -6.36 -1.49
C LYS A 124 -2.08 -5.12 -0.94
N GLY A 125 -2.78 -4.23 -0.26
CA GLY A 125 -2.16 -3.18 0.56
C GLY A 125 -1.44 -3.73 1.79
N TRP A 126 -1.66 -5.01 2.13
CA TRP A 126 -0.91 -5.79 3.10
C TRP A 126 -0.37 -7.06 2.46
N SER A 127 0.85 -7.43 2.83
CA SER A 127 1.46 -8.69 2.40
C SER A 127 2.44 -9.21 3.46
N ARG A 128 2.88 -10.46 3.29
CA ARG A 128 3.93 -11.08 4.09
C ARG A 128 4.92 -11.73 3.14
N ASP A 129 6.22 -11.59 3.40
CA ASP A 129 7.26 -12.24 2.64
C ASP A 129 7.50 -13.70 3.09
N GLN A 130 8.46 -14.37 2.46
CA GLN A 130 8.83 -15.76 2.75
C GLN A 130 9.43 -15.96 4.15
N TYR A 131 9.92 -14.92 4.78
CA TYR A 131 10.48 -14.94 6.14
C TYR A 131 9.45 -14.62 7.21
N GLY A 132 8.26 -14.17 6.83
CA GLY A 132 7.20 -13.77 7.75
C GLY A 132 7.15 -12.29 8.05
N VAL A 133 8.05 -11.47 7.50
CA VAL A 133 8.03 -10.02 7.64
C VAL A 133 6.84 -9.43 6.89
N GLN A 134 6.12 -8.53 7.56
CA GLN A 134 4.90 -7.93 7.02
C GLN A 134 5.20 -6.59 6.35
N HIS A 135 4.53 -6.34 5.23
CA HIS A 135 4.71 -5.16 4.39
C HIS A 135 3.39 -4.43 4.13
N ILE A 136 3.49 -3.13 3.88
CA ILE A 136 2.36 -2.27 3.52
C ILE A 136 2.68 -1.57 2.20
N SER A 137 1.74 -1.66 1.23
CA SER A 137 1.73 -0.84 0.02
C SER A 137 0.77 0.32 0.22
N ARG A 138 1.30 1.50 0.58
CA ARG A 138 0.50 2.67 0.97
C ARG A 138 -0.42 3.19 -0.14
N GLU A 139 0.00 3.10 -1.39
CA GLU A 139 -0.79 3.52 -2.55
C GLU A 139 -2.11 2.77 -2.68
N MET A 140 -2.15 1.51 -2.25
CA MET A 140 -3.36 0.68 -2.31
C MET A 140 -4.51 1.21 -1.43
N TYR A 141 -4.22 2.04 -0.41
CA TYR A 141 -5.23 2.61 0.48
C TYR A 141 -6.05 3.73 -0.14
N VAL A 142 -5.62 4.28 -1.29
CA VAL A 142 -6.39 5.30 -2.02
C VAL A 142 -7.78 4.80 -2.38
N ILE A 143 -7.93 3.54 -2.77
CA ILE A 143 -9.24 2.98 -3.14
C ILE A 143 -10.19 2.89 -1.93
N PRO A 144 -9.80 2.28 -0.78
CA PRO A 144 -10.59 2.37 0.45
C PRO A 144 -10.90 3.79 0.90
N LEU A 145 -9.97 4.74 0.76
CA LEU A 145 -10.20 6.14 1.10
C LEU A 145 -11.26 6.79 0.20
N ILE A 146 -11.24 6.54 -1.11
CA ILE A 146 -12.27 7.04 -2.03
C ILE A 146 -13.65 6.53 -1.57
N LYS A 147 -13.77 5.23 -1.28
CA LYS A 147 -15.02 4.64 -0.78
C LYS A 147 -15.44 5.23 0.56
N ALA A 148 -14.51 5.40 1.51
CA ALA A 148 -14.79 5.99 2.82
C ALA A 148 -15.35 7.42 2.69
N VAL A 149 -14.79 8.24 1.80
CA VAL A 149 -15.28 9.60 1.53
C VAL A 149 -16.69 9.56 0.93
N GLN A 150 -16.97 8.62 0.02
CA GLN A 150 -18.31 8.46 -0.56
C GLN A 150 -19.35 8.06 0.51
N GLU A 151 -19.01 7.12 1.39
CA GLU A 151 -19.86 6.70 2.51
C GLU A 151 -20.07 7.83 3.52
N GLN A 152 -19.03 8.55 3.87
CA GLN A 152 -19.11 9.72 4.75
C GLN A 152 -20.01 10.80 4.17
N ASN A 153 -19.90 11.09 2.86
CA ASN A 153 -20.77 12.07 2.21
C ASN A 153 -22.25 11.63 2.24
N ALA A 154 -22.53 10.34 2.03
CA ALA A 154 -23.89 9.82 2.13
C ALA A 154 -24.49 9.99 3.54
N LEU A 155 -23.68 9.76 4.59
CA LEU A 155 -24.09 9.99 5.99
C LEU A 155 -24.36 11.48 6.27
N ILE A 156 -23.51 12.38 5.74
CA ILE A 156 -23.70 13.84 5.88
C ILE A 156 -25.01 14.27 5.23
N VAL A 157 -25.31 13.82 4.00
CA VAL A 157 -26.56 14.12 3.29
C VAL A 157 -27.77 13.65 4.09
N ALA A 158 -27.73 12.41 4.59
CA ALA A 158 -28.81 11.85 5.40
C ALA A 158 -29.03 12.62 6.71
N LEU A 159 -27.93 13.03 7.39
CA LEU A 159 -28.00 13.81 8.61
C LEU A 159 -28.57 15.22 8.35
N THR A 160 -28.13 15.89 7.30
CA THR A 160 -28.63 17.20 6.89
C THR A 160 -30.15 17.17 6.62
N ALA A 161 -30.64 16.14 5.91
CA ALA A 161 -32.07 15.96 5.67
C ALA A 161 -32.86 15.76 6.98
N ARG A 162 -32.32 15.00 7.94
CA ARG A 162 -32.97 14.83 9.26
C ARG A 162 -33.01 16.12 10.05
N VAL A 163 -31.94 16.90 10.05
CA VAL A 163 -31.90 18.22 10.72
C VAL A 163 -32.97 19.12 10.12
N ALA A 164 -33.02 19.26 8.78
CA ALA A 164 -34.03 20.08 8.11
C ALA A 164 -35.50 19.66 8.47
N THR A 165 -35.73 18.34 8.65
CA THR A 165 -37.03 17.83 9.08
C THR A 165 -37.36 18.17 10.54
N LEU A 166 -36.38 18.37 11.39
CA LEU A 166 -36.56 18.68 12.83
C LEU A 166 -36.74 20.20 13.05
N GLU A 167 -36.22 21.00 12.14
CA GLU A 167 -36.25 22.48 12.22
C GLU A 167 -37.47 23.11 11.52
N GLY A 168 -38.21 22.37 10.68
CA GLY A 168 -39.42 22.79 9.96
C GLY A 168 -40.69 22.24 10.52
#